data_bdc872d3bebfdf34530a37d800cab691
#
_entry.id   bdc872d3bebfdf34530a37d800cab691
#
_cell.length_a   1.000
_cell.length_b   1.000
_cell.length_c   1.000
_cell.angle_alpha   90.00
_cell.angle_beta   90.00
_cell.angle_gamma   90.00
#
_symmetry.space_group_name_H-M   'P 1'
#
loop_
_entity.id
_entity.type
_entity.pdbx_description
1 polymer ?
#
loop_
_entity_poly.entity_id
_entity_poly.type
_entity_poly.pdbx_seq_one_letter_code
_entity_poly.pdbx_strand_id
1 'polypeptide(L)'
;MEFKTIDIGFNSIDKILHVADIHIRNYTRHKEYRKVFKELYAEVDKLSENSIVYVGGDIVHNKTDISPELIELTSEFLKNLADRRQTIIITGNHDANLNNSSRMDTLTPIVEAMNHPQLHYLRDSGVYKLADVHFTVFGIFDDPKTFIKANSFTAETKVALFHGAVNNSLTDIGFKVSNENLPLSMFDGYDMGMLGDIHKRQFYNVEQTVLQVGSLLQQNHGESFDKHGCAIWNVKTRKATFVDFKNDYGHYTIEVNAGVLSDISDIPKYPRVRLSTANCTKAEIQAAIIEIKKHCTTSDLVIKKNITDDEKQAIKHNLLKDVSDVAYQNTLLEDFVSRTSTTDPTILEKVKNINNALNRKLLVEDKATDISWKPSMFKFSNMFNYGEDNEINFSNIKDVVGIFAPNHAGKSAIFDSLMFCLFGKCSRTTSGKAVLNSKKSKFSCSIDLEVDGTKYVIERTGTNKVMSYYEIFRNTVDFYMINDEGEKISLNGEQRKDTDKQIQNLVGTYEDFVLTSMSVQNNNTGFVTKSQSEKKDLLTTFLDLTVLEELYNLGKEEVKSVEVLLKQFEKTDHAQLLDDATTNIETSTSK
;
A
#
# COMPACT_ATOMS: atom_id res chain seq x y z
N MET A 1 -11.07 40.32 -19.65
CA MET A 1 -11.03 39.15 -18.76
C MET A 1 -11.55 39.61 -17.42
N GLU A 2 -12.43 38.88 -16.78
CA GLU A 2 -12.97 39.23 -15.47
C GLU A 2 -12.01 38.69 -14.39
N PHE A 3 -11.64 39.54 -13.43
CA PHE A 3 -10.80 39.19 -12.31
C PHE A 3 -11.65 39.02 -11.06
N LYS A 4 -11.40 37.95 -10.31
CA LYS A 4 -11.97 37.77 -8.96
C LYS A 4 -11.15 38.62 -7.99
N THR A 5 -11.68 39.75 -7.53
CA THR A 5 -10.99 40.64 -6.58
C THR A 5 -11.25 40.19 -5.14
N ILE A 6 -10.19 40.05 -4.37
CA ILE A 6 -10.23 39.73 -2.95
C ILE A 6 -9.64 40.94 -2.20
N ASP A 7 -10.44 41.56 -1.35
CA ASP A 7 -9.99 42.64 -0.48
C ASP A 7 -9.24 42.05 0.71
N ILE A 8 -7.98 42.44 0.84
CA ILE A 8 -7.09 41.98 1.91
C ILE A 8 -6.73 43.09 2.90
N GLY A 9 -7.36 44.26 2.78
CA GLY A 9 -7.21 45.38 3.72
C GLY A 9 -5.96 46.28 3.52
N PHE A 10 -5.13 45.99 2.50
CA PHE A 10 -3.96 46.83 2.14
C PHE A 10 -3.75 46.83 0.63
N ASN A 11 -2.98 47.81 0.11
CA ASN A 11 -2.92 48.09 -1.33
C ASN A 11 -1.70 47.52 -2.04
N SER A 12 -0.70 47.03 -1.32
CA SER A 12 0.52 46.44 -1.90
C SER A 12 1.02 45.28 -1.09
N ILE A 13 1.54 44.22 -1.76
CA ILE A 13 2.12 43.05 -1.14
C ILE A 13 3.66 43.17 -1.15
N ASP A 14 4.28 43.16 0.03
CA ASP A 14 5.73 43.26 0.18
C ASP A 14 6.42 41.90 -0.05
N LYS A 15 5.89 40.86 0.64
CA LYS A 15 6.48 39.54 0.63
C LYS A 15 5.40 38.45 0.55
N ILE A 16 5.77 37.32 -0.01
CA ILE A 16 4.95 36.12 -0.05
C ILE A 16 5.74 34.96 0.57
N LEU A 17 5.26 34.42 1.70
CA LEU A 17 5.81 33.19 2.25
C LEU A 17 5.15 32.02 1.51
N HIS A 18 5.95 31.23 0.82
CA HIS A 18 5.52 30.10 0.00
C HIS A 18 5.91 28.79 0.66
N VAL A 19 4.92 27.94 0.91
CA VAL A 19 5.06 26.60 1.46
C VAL A 19 4.11 25.65 0.69
N ALA A 20 4.48 24.37 0.54
CA ALA A 20 3.65 23.34 -0.10
C ALA A 20 3.95 21.97 0.49
N ASP A 21 3.22 20.95 0.06
CA ASP A 21 3.48 19.54 0.34
C ASP A 21 3.62 19.24 1.85
N ILE A 22 2.60 19.62 2.61
CA ILE A 22 2.54 19.48 4.07
C ILE A 22 2.28 18.03 4.43
N HIS A 23 1.33 17.37 3.72
CA HIS A 23 0.92 15.98 3.85
C HIS A 23 0.57 15.59 5.29
N ILE A 24 -0.32 16.32 5.94
CA ILE A 24 -0.84 15.98 7.27
C ILE A 24 -1.48 14.59 7.20
N ARG A 25 -1.02 13.67 8.06
CA ARG A 25 -1.47 12.26 8.09
C ARG A 25 -2.49 12.04 9.20
N ASN A 26 -3.36 11.03 9.04
CA ASN A 26 -4.47 10.76 9.97
C ASN A 26 -4.06 10.64 11.45
N TYR A 27 -3.15 9.73 11.77
CA TYR A 27 -2.84 9.40 13.18
C TYR A 27 -1.35 9.50 13.49
N THR A 28 -0.51 9.76 12.51
CA THR A 28 0.94 9.69 12.66
C THR A 28 1.59 11.06 12.48
N ARG A 29 2.73 11.26 13.10
CA ARG A 29 3.59 12.45 12.96
C ARG A 29 3.01 13.75 13.55
N HIS A 30 1.87 13.75 14.26
CA HIS A 30 1.21 14.97 14.74
C HIS A 30 2.10 15.81 15.66
N LYS A 31 2.95 15.18 16.51
CA LYS A 31 3.92 15.90 17.34
C LYS A 31 4.99 16.59 16.50
N GLU A 32 5.44 15.94 15.44
CA GLU A 32 6.40 16.48 14.47
C GLU A 32 5.82 17.68 13.72
N TYR A 33 4.59 17.54 13.17
CA TYR A 33 3.91 18.64 12.50
C TYR A 33 3.77 19.86 13.42
N ARG A 34 3.25 19.70 14.62
CA ARG A 34 3.09 20.82 15.57
C ARG A 34 4.40 21.50 15.91
N LYS A 35 5.52 20.77 15.93
CA LYS A 35 6.84 21.35 16.14
C LYS A 35 7.27 22.21 14.96
N VAL A 36 7.22 21.66 13.75
CA VAL A 36 7.61 22.37 12.51
C VAL A 36 6.67 23.56 12.25
N PHE A 37 5.37 23.41 12.52
CA PHE A 37 4.41 24.50 12.40
C PHE A 37 4.74 25.69 13.32
N LYS A 38 5.21 25.44 14.54
CA LYS A 38 5.67 26.53 15.43
C LYS A 38 6.84 27.31 14.85
N GLU A 39 7.79 26.61 14.21
CA GLU A 39 8.90 27.28 13.53
C GLU A 39 8.41 28.09 12.33
N LEU A 40 7.49 27.52 11.52
CA LEU A 40 6.86 28.22 10.41
C LEU A 40 6.10 29.47 10.88
N TYR A 41 5.30 29.38 11.94
CA TYR A 41 4.56 30.53 12.48
C TYR A 41 5.49 31.61 12.97
N ALA A 42 6.63 31.27 13.59
CA ALA A 42 7.64 32.21 14.00
C ALA A 42 8.28 32.94 12.80
N GLU A 43 8.41 32.31 11.65
CA GLU A 43 8.85 33.00 10.42
C GLU A 43 7.74 33.89 9.83
N VAL A 44 6.48 33.49 9.90
CA VAL A 44 5.35 34.33 9.50
C VAL A 44 5.26 35.58 10.38
N ASP A 45 5.51 35.48 11.69
CA ASP A 45 5.50 36.60 12.63
C ASP A 45 6.58 37.65 12.34
N LYS A 46 7.70 37.28 11.69
CA LYS A 46 8.78 38.18 11.27
C LYS A 46 8.45 38.99 10.00
N LEU A 47 7.41 38.61 9.26
CA LEU A 47 7.04 39.32 8.05
C LEU A 47 6.33 40.66 8.37
N SER A 48 6.41 41.63 7.43
CA SER A 48 5.63 42.87 7.51
C SER A 48 4.13 42.58 7.45
N GLU A 49 3.32 43.50 7.95
CA GLU A 49 1.84 43.36 7.93
C GLU A 49 1.28 43.25 6.51
N ASN A 50 1.93 43.86 5.52
CA ASN A 50 1.58 43.80 4.11
C ASN A 50 2.12 42.52 3.41
N SER A 51 2.46 41.50 4.14
CA SER A 51 2.88 40.20 3.57
C SER A 51 1.74 39.20 3.63
N ILE A 52 1.81 38.20 2.74
CA ILE A 52 0.83 37.12 2.70
C ILE A 52 1.52 35.75 2.81
N VAL A 53 0.73 34.74 3.18
CA VAL A 53 1.16 33.35 3.14
C VAL A 53 0.48 32.66 1.97
N TYR A 54 1.23 31.86 1.23
CA TYR A 54 0.73 30.99 0.16
C TYR A 54 1.04 29.54 0.48
N VAL A 55 -0.01 28.70 0.51
CA VAL A 55 0.11 27.23 0.65
C VAL A 55 -0.23 26.57 -0.67
N GLY A 56 0.77 26.00 -1.31
CA GLY A 56 0.75 25.51 -2.68
C GLY A 56 0.20 24.09 -2.85
N GLY A 57 -0.82 23.68 -2.07
CA GLY A 57 -1.49 22.37 -2.19
C GLY A 57 -0.83 21.26 -1.38
N ASP A 58 -1.43 20.08 -1.43
CA ASP A 58 -1.06 18.86 -0.70
C ASP A 58 -0.96 19.10 0.81
N ILE A 59 -2.00 19.74 1.36
CA ILE A 59 -2.10 20.03 2.78
C ILE A 59 -2.36 18.75 3.56
N VAL A 60 -3.27 17.89 3.05
CA VAL A 60 -3.55 16.58 3.63
C VAL A 60 -2.90 15.46 2.81
N HIS A 61 -2.62 14.32 3.46
CA HIS A 61 -2.00 13.19 2.78
C HIS A 61 -3.02 12.27 2.10
N ASN A 62 -4.19 12.09 2.70
CA ASN A 62 -5.24 11.18 2.23
C ASN A 62 -6.50 11.97 1.88
N LYS A 63 -6.96 11.83 0.64
CA LYS A 63 -8.13 12.55 0.10
C LYS A 63 -9.49 11.95 0.46
N THR A 64 -9.55 10.73 0.94
CA THR A 64 -10.82 10.01 1.18
C THR A 64 -10.93 9.36 2.55
N ASP A 65 -9.82 9.15 3.22
CA ASP A 65 -9.74 8.57 4.56
C ASP A 65 -9.29 9.68 5.52
N ILE A 66 -10.24 10.24 6.28
CA ILE A 66 -10.04 11.45 7.07
C ILE A 66 -10.42 11.15 8.51
N SER A 67 -9.47 11.33 9.44
CA SER A 67 -9.74 11.22 10.87
C SER A 67 -10.09 12.57 11.52
N PRO A 68 -10.81 12.57 12.64
CA PRO A 68 -11.06 13.79 13.42
C PRO A 68 -9.78 14.54 13.79
N GLU A 69 -8.70 13.81 14.14
CA GLU A 69 -7.43 14.38 14.52
C GLU A 69 -6.71 15.05 13.33
N LEU A 70 -6.89 14.52 12.10
CA LEU A 70 -6.41 15.17 10.88
C LEU A 70 -7.15 16.49 10.64
N ILE A 71 -8.48 16.50 10.78
CA ILE A 71 -9.31 17.71 10.64
C ILE A 71 -8.89 18.75 11.65
N GLU A 72 -8.73 18.36 12.93
CA GLU A 72 -8.28 19.24 14.01
C GLU A 72 -6.92 19.89 13.67
N LEU A 73 -5.92 19.07 13.32
CA LEU A 73 -4.56 19.55 13.02
C LEU A 73 -4.52 20.42 11.76
N THR A 74 -5.30 20.06 10.74
CA THR A 74 -5.40 20.87 9.51
C THR A 74 -6.06 22.21 9.79
N SER A 75 -7.14 22.21 10.58
CA SER A 75 -7.82 23.45 10.99
C SER A 75 -6.92 24.30 11.88
N GLU A 76 -6.20 23.70 12.84
CA GLU A 76 -5.19 24.39 13.66
C GLU A 76 -4.11 25.04 12.79
N PHE A 77 -3.59 24.32 11.80
CA PHE A 77 -2.57 24.83 10.87
C PHE A 77 -3.05 26.02 10.07
N LEU A 78 -4.17 25.90 9.38
CA LEU A 78 -4.72 26.96 8.53
C LEU A 78 -5.15 28.19 9.36
N LYS A 79 -5.80 27.97 10.50
CA LYS A 79 -6.21 29.04 11.40
C LYS A 79 -5.02 29.82 11.92
N ASN A 80 -3.98 29.17 12.38
CA ASN A 80 -2.79 29.84 12.89
C ASN A 80 -2.04 30.68 11.83
N LEU A 81 -2.05 30.25 10.57
CA LEU A 81 -1.52 31.05 9.47
C LEU A 81 -2.41 32.28 9.21
N ALA A 82 -3.71 32.07 9.10
CA ALA A 82 -4.68 33.11 8.82
C ALA A 82 -4.81 34.15 9.96
N ASP A 83 -4.70 33.73 11.21
CA ASP A 83 -4.66 34.66 12.38
C ASP A 83 -3.46 35.64 12.32
N ARG A 84 -2.41 35.27 11.58
CA ARG A 84 -1.17 36.05 11.49
C ARG A 84 -1.10 36.92 10.25
N ARG A 85 -1.45 36.36 9.10
CA ARG A 85 -1.35 37.06 7.79
C ARG A 85 -2.45 36.56 6.86
N GLN A 86 -2.81 37.42 5.90
CA GLN A 86 -3.65 37.00 4.80
C GLN A 86 -3.08 35.74 4.16
N THR A 87 -3.86 34.68 4.10
CA THR A 87 -3.41 33.36 3.66
C THR A 87 -4.20 32.90 2.46
N ILE A 88 -3.51 32.58 1.36
CA ILE A 88 -4.11 31.96 0.18
C ILE A 88 -3.67 30.50 0.09
N ILE A 89 -4.60 29.64 -0.27
CA ILE A 89 -4.35 28.21 -0.47
C ILE A 89 -4.90 27.74 -1.80
N ILE A 90 -4.26 26.78 -2.43
CA ILE A 90 -4.77 26.06 -3.62
C ILE A 90 -4.90 24.57 -3.33
N THR A 91 -5.58 23.85 -4.22
CA THR A 91 -5.76 22.40 -4.10
C THR A 91 -4.56 21.65 -4.65
N GLY A 92 -4.08 20.64 -3.92
CA GLY A 92 -3.12 19.66 -4.41
C GLY A 92 -3.78 18.33 -4.80
N ASN A 93 -3.00 17.44 -5.41
CA ASN A 93 -3.49 16.15 -5.91
C ASN A 93 -3.83 15.15 -4.77
N HIS A 94 -3.28 15.37 -3.57
CA HIS A 94 -3.64 14.64 -2.35
C HIS A 94 -4.84 15.22 -1.62
N ASP A 95 -5.21 16.47 -1.87
CA ASP A 95 -6.37 17.11 -1.28
C ASP A 95 -7.69 16.74 -2.01
N ALA A 96 -7.61 16.27 -3.26
CA ALA A 96 -8.76 16.02 -4.11
C ALA A 96 -8.66 14.75 -4.94
N ASN A 97 -9.80 14.21 -5.40
CA ASN A 97 -9.84 13.02 -6.25
C ASN A 97 -9.76 13.41 -7.72
N LEU A 98 -8.58 13.31 -8.33
CA LEU A 98 -8.35 13.64 -9.74
C LEU A 98 -9.20 12.82 -10.73
N ASN A 99 -9.62 11.61 -10.36
CA ASN A 99 -10.44 10.74 -11.21
C ASN A 99 -11.94 11.11 -11.17
N ASN A 100 -12.34 12.04 -10.30
CA ASN A 100 -13.74 12.47 -10.17
C ASN A 100 -13.80 13.92 -9.68
N SER A 101 -13.73 14.87 -10.61
CA SER A 101 -13.76 16.31 -10.35
C SER A 101 -15.09 16.83 -9.76
N SER A 102 -16.19 16.06 -9.92
CA SER A 102 -17.49 16.41 -9.33
C SER A 102 -17.54 16.09 -7.83
N ARG A 103 -16.58 15.35 -7.30
CA ARG A 103 -16.50 15.05 -5.88
C ARG A 103 -15.87 16.23 -5.12
N MET A 104 -16.41 16.52 -3.95
CA MET A 104 -15.85 17.54 -3.06
C MET A 104 -14.42 17.14 -2.65
N ASP A 105 -13.50 18.10 -2.64
CA ASP A 105 -12.16 17.95 -2.09
C ASP A 105 -12.19 18.00 -0.56
N THR A 106 -11.08 17.61 0.08
CA THR A 106 -10.98 17.54 1.55
C THR A 106 -10.93 18.91 2.21
N LEU A 107 -10.40 19.92 1.52
CA LEU A 107 -10.18 21.26 2.08
C LEU A 107 -11.45 22.09 2.12
N THR A 108 -12.33 21.96 1.11
CA THR A 108 -13.58 22.75 1.00
C THR A 108 -14.37 22.74 2.31
N PRO A 109 -14.78 21.58 2.89
CA PRO A 109 -15.60 21.57 4.11
C PRO A 109 -14.86 22.14 5.33
N ILE A 110 -13.54 22.00 5.39
CA ILE A 110 -12.72 22.53 6.50
C ILE A 110 -12.67 24.05 6.42
N VAL A 111 -12.41 24.61 5.24
CA VAL A 111 -12.30 26.05 5.04
C VAL A 111 -13.67 26.74 5.21
N GLU A 112 -14.74 26.15 4.66
CA GLU A 112 -16.10 26.67 4.81
C GLU A 112 -16.57 26.65 6.26
N ALA A 113 -16.31 25.57 6.99
CA ALA A 113 -16.63 25.49 8.42
C ALA A 113 -15.83 26.49 9.26
N MET A 114 -14.58 26.73 8.92
CA MET A 114 -13.72 27.70 9.59
C MET A 114 -14.18 29.14 9.35
N ASN A 115 -14.64 29.46 8.15
CA ASN A 115 -15.12 30.79 7.73
C ASN A 115 -14.22 31.94 8.21
N HIS A 116 -12.90 31.81 8.02
CA HIS A 116 -11.93 32.76 8.53
C HIS A 116 -11.74 33.91 7.52
N PRO A 117 -11.84 35.21 7.92
CA PRO A 117 -11.83 36.36 7.00
C PRO A 117 -10.49 36.56 6.28
N GLN A 118 -9.39 36.01 6.80
CA GLN A 118 -8.06 36.10 6.22
C GLN A 118 -7.60 34.80 5.55
N LEU A 119 -8.48 33.80 5.37
CA LEU A 119 -8.18 32.55 4.68
C LEU A 119 -8.94 32.50 3.35
N HIS A 120 -8.20 32.48 2.25
CA HIS A 120 -8.76 32.52 0.90
C HIS A 120 -8.41 31.23 0.15
N TYR A 121 -9.40 30.39 -0.11
CA TYR A 121 -9.23 29.17 -0.88
C TYR A 121 -9.46 29.42 -2.36
N LEU A 122 -8.37 29.43 -3.14
CA LEU A 122 -8.40 29.66 -4.59
C LEU A 122 -8.49 28.29 -5.28
N ARG A 123 -9.66 27.65 -5.18
CA ARG A 123 -9.91 26.29 -5.66
C ARG A 123 -9.89 26.17 -7.18
N ASP A 124 -10.52 27.14 -7.85
CA ASP A 124 -10.76 27.06 -9.29
C ASP A 124 -9.71 27.83 -10.08
N SER A 125 -9.42 27.41 -11.31
CA SER A 125 -8.60 28.18 -12.24
C SER A 125 -9.18 29.56 -12.46
N GLY A 126 -8.30 30.55 -12.59
CA GLY A 126 -8.70 31.93 -12.80
C GLY A 126 -7.64 32.93 -12.39
N VAL A 127 -7.94 34.20 -12.59
CA VAL A 127 -7.09 35.31 -12.13
C VAL A 127 -7.73 35.97 -10.92
N TYR A 128 -7.02 35.96 -9.82
CA TYR A 128 -7.43 36.54 -8.54
C TYR A 128 -6.56 37.77 -8.24
N LYS A 129 -7.20 38.91 -8.08
CA LYS A 129 -6.51 40.14 -7.73
C LYS A 129 -6.51 40.35 -6.22
N LEU A 130 -5.35 40.41 -5.63
CA LEU A 130 -5.12 40.76 -4.23
C LEU A 130 -4.17 41.97 -4.20
N ALA A 131 -4.62 43.11 -3.73
CA ALA A 131 -3.86 44.39 -3.75
C ALA A 131 -3.33 44.70 -5.17
N ASP A 132 -2.01 44.85 -5.32
CA ASP A 132 -1.28 45.13 -6.56
C ASP A 132 -0.85 43.86 -7.34
N VAL A 133 -1.09 42.66 -6.78
CA VAL A 133 -0.66 41.40 -7.37
C VAL A 133 -1.85 40.62 -7.98
N HIS A 134 -1.65 40.08 -9.17
CA HIS A 134 -2.60 39.18 -9.84
C HIS A 134 -2.07 37.75 -9.79
N PHE A 135 -2.76 36.91 -9.03
CA PHE A 135 -2.48 35.49 -8.90
C PHE A 135 -3.29 34.70 -9.93
N THR A 136 -2.61 34.00 -10.80
CA THR A 136 -3.25 33.09 -11.76
C THR A 136 -3.13 31.67 -11.25
N VAL A 137 -4.25 31.05 -10.93
CA VAL A 137 -4.30 29.66 -10.48
C VAL A 137 -4.45 28.76 -11.71
N PHE A 138 -3.59 27.77 -11.83
CA PHE A 138 -3.69 26.65 -12.75
C PHE A 138 -4.26 25.46 -11.98
N GLY A 139 -5.57 25.24 -12.10
CA GLY A 139 -6.27 24.22 -11.32
C GLY A 139 -5.89 22.81 -11.74
N ILE A 140 -5.76 21.91 -10.78
CA ILE A 140 -5.35 20.51 -10.99
C ILE A 140 -6.36 19.67 -11.79
N PHE A 141 -7.59 20.14 -11.95
CA PHE A 141 -8.65 19.46 -12.70
C PHE A 141 -8.77 19.93 -14.16
N ASP A 142 -8.09 21.00 -14.53
CA ASP A 142 -8.24 21.62 -15.84
C ASP A 142 -7.24 21.07 -16.86
N ASP A 143 -7.61 21.09 -18.13
CA ASP A 143 -6.68 20.76 -19.22
C ASP A 143 -5.61 21.87 -19.29
N PRO A 144 -4.31 21.54 -19.24
CA PRO A 144 -3.22 22.51 -19.37
C PRO A 144 -3.32 23.44 -20.57
N LYS A 145 -3.99 23.01 -21.63
CA LYS A 145 -4.26 23.85 -22.82
C LYS A 145 -5.17 25.02 -22.55
N THR A 146 -5.96 24.96 -21.48
CA THR A 146 -6.90 26.03 -21.07
C THR A 146 -6.28 27.02 -20.09
N PHE A 147 -5.05 26.79 -19.63
CA PHE A 147 -4.37 27.67 -18.68
C PHE A 147 -4.19 29.07 -19.23
N ILE A 148 -4.46 30.05 -18.37
CA ILE A 148 -4.46 31.47 -18.75
C ILE A 148 -3.01 31.91 -19.01
N LYS A 149 -2.76 32.46 -20.18
CA LYS A 149 -1.43 32.99 -20.54
C LYS A 149 -1.23 34.40 -19.97
N ALA A 150 -0.04 34.70 -19.48
CA ALA A 150 0.30 36.01 -18.90
C ALA A 150 0.05 37.20 -19.83
N ASN A 151 0.17 37.01 -21.15
CA ASN A 151 -0.05 38.05 -22.15
C ASN A 151 -1.54 38.33 -22.46
N SER A 152 -2.46 37.52 -21.94
CA SER A 152 -3.90 37.68 -22.14
C SER A 152 -4.54 38.79 -21.26
N PHE A 153 -3.77 39.32 -20.29
CA PHE A 153 -4.21 40.41 -19.41
C PHE A 153 -3.04 41.32 -19.01
N THR A 154 -3.35 42.53 -18.54
CA THR A 154 -2.39 43.52 -18.05
C THR A 154 -2.49 43.62 -16.54
N ALA A 155 -1.34 43.56 -15.85
CA ALA A 155 -1.22 43.71 -14.42
C ALA A 155 0.19 44.19 -14.08
N GLU A 156 0.36 44.84 -12.92
CA GLU A 156 1.66 45.32 -12.43
C GLU A 156 2.58 44.15 -12.05
N THR A 157 2.02 43.19 -11.32
CA THR A 157 2.71 41.94 -10.94
C THR A 157 1.83 40.74 -11.22
N LYS A 158 2.36 39.74 -11.93
CA LYS A 158 1.68 38.50 -12.33
C LYS A 158 2.37 37.31 -11.70
N VAL A 159 1.64 36.57 -10.89
CA VAL A 159 2.14 35.36 -10.22
C VAL A 159 1.34 34.16 -10.68
N ALA A 160 2.02 33.12 -11.18
CA ALA A 160 1.38 31.83 -11.48
C ALA A 160 1.46 30.91 -10.27
N LEU A 161 0.33 30.35 -9.88
CA LEU A 161 0.20 29.36 -8.81
C LEU A 161 -0.17 28.01 -9.41
N PHE A 162 0.59 26.99 -9.10
CA PHE A 162 0.37 25.66 -9.65
C PHE A 162 0.78 24.55 -8.67
N HIS A 163 -0.02 23.48 -8.63
CA HIS A 163 0.37 22.27 -7.94
C HIS A 163 0.49 21.13 -8.96
N GLY A 164 1.72 20.76 -9.30
CA GLY A 164 1.99 19.70 -10.27
C GLY A 164 3.44 19.65 -10.75
N ALA A 165 3.83 18.47 -11.23
CA ALA A 165 5.15 18.20 -11.77
C ALA A 165 5.28 18.69 -13.22
N VAL A 166 6.02 19.75 -13.45
CA VAL A 166 6.33 20.24 -14.80
C VAL A 166 7.38 19.36 -15.48
N ASN A 167 7.43 19.43 -16.80
CA ASN A 167 8.41 18.67 -17.59
C ASN A 167 9.84 18.95 -17.12
N ASN A 168 10.64 17.89 -16.98
CA ASN A 168 12.01 17.90 -16.51
C ASN A 168 12.21 18.19 -15.01
N SER A 169 11.15 18.16 -14.18
CA SER A 169 11.30 18.19 -12.71
C SER A 169 12.18 17.04 -12.22
N LEU A 170 13.03 17.30 -11.24
CA LEU A 170 13.90 16.29 -10.62
C LEU A 170 13.36 15.91 -9.25
N THR A 171 13.25 14.62 -8.98
CA THR A 171 13.02 14.10 -7.63
C THR A 171 14.32 13.99 -6.85
N ASP A 172 14.26 13.80 -5.52
CA ASP A 172 15.46 13.64 -4.68
C ASP A 172 16.34 12.48 -5.09
N ILE A 173 15.74 11.37 -5.55
CA ILE A 173 16.48 10.19 -6.06
C ILE A 173 17.06 10.39 -7.46
N GLY A 174 16.95 11.60 -8.04
CA GLY A 174 17.50 11.93 -9.36
C GLY A 174 16.63 11.51 -10.54
N PHE A 175 15.41 11.01 -10.29
CA PHE A 175 14.47 10.71 -11.38
C PHE A 175 13.99 12.00 -12.03
N LYS A 176 14.04 12.04 -13.36
CA LYS A 176 13.58 13.17 -14.16
C LYS A 176 12.18 12.90 -14.67
N VAL A 177 11.24 13.75 -14.28
CA VAL A 177 9.84 13.63 -14.70
C VAL A 177 9.71 14.01 -16.17
N SER A 178 9.13 13.12 -16.98
CA SER A 178 8.75 13.40 -18.37
C SER A 178 7.27 13.73 -18.42
N ASN A 179 6.94 15.01 -18.60
CA ASN A 179 5.57 15.47 -18.71
C ASN A 179 5.45 16.56 -19.78
N GLU A 180 5.36 16.13 -21.04
CA GLU A 180 5.29 17.03 -22.19
C GLU A 180 4.02 17.91 -22.21
N ASN A 181 2.97 17.52 -21.52
CA ASN A 181 1.73 18.29 -21.42
C ASN A 181 1.86 19.49 -20.48
N LEU A 182 2.86 19.52 -19.60
CA LEU A 182 3.14 20.60 -18.66
C LEU A 182 4.55 21.20 -18.93
N PRO A 183 4.73 21.87 -20.07
CA PRO A 183 6.01 22.48 -20.41
C PRO A 183 6.28 23.72 -19.55
N LEU A 184 7.55 24.01 -19.28
CA LEU A 184 7.93 25.19 -18.52
C LEU A 184 7.47 26.51 -19.15
N SER A 185 7.26 26.54 -20.48
CA SER A 185 6.74 27.71 -21.21
C SER A 185 5.32 28.14 -20.79
N MET A 186 4.60 27.35 -20.02
CA MET A 186 3.31 27.77 -19.42
C MET A 186 3.47 28.97 -18.47
N PHE A 187 4.66 29.20 -17.95
CA PHE A 187 5.00 30.34 -17.07
C PHE A 187 5.56 31.56 -17.80
N ASP A 188 5.69 31.51 -19.14
CA ASP A 188 6.24 32.61 -19.91
C ASP A 188 5.39 33.90 -19.75
N GLY A 189 6.07 34.99 -19.40
CA GLY A 189 5.45 36.29 -19.18
C GLY A 189 4.86 36.51 -17.76
N TYR A 190 4.91 35.50 -16.90
CA TYR A 190 4.69 35.68 -15.46
C TYR A 190 5.96 36.20 -14.78
N ASP A 191 5.78 37.07 -13.79
CA ASP A 191 6.89 37.60 -13.00
C ASP A 191 7.44 36.55 -12.01
N MET A 192 6.56 35.70 -11.49
CA MET A 192 6.90 34.60 -10.59
C MET A 192 6.00 33.38 -10.84
N GLY A 193 6.56 32.18 -10.73
CA GLY A 193 5.85 30.91 -10.69
C GLY A 193 6.10 30.19 -9.37
N MET A 194 5.05 29.88 -8.62
CA MET A 194 5.11 29.25 -7.31
C MET A 194 4.43 27.88 -7.34
N LEU A 195 5.24 26.81 -7.19
CA LEU A 195 4.80 25.43 -7.43
C LEU A 195 4.92 24.55 -6.17
N GLY A 196 3.99 23.56 -6.05
CA GLY A 196 4.03 22.38 -5.17
C GLY A 196 3.98 21.08 -5.98
N ASP A 197 3.96 19.89 -5.33
CA ASP A 197 3.91 18.50 -5.82
C ASP A 197 5.25 17.76 -5.82
N ILE A 198 6.34 18.39 -6.23
CA ILE A 198 7.67 17.77 -6.16
C ILE A 198 8.36 18.19 -4.87
N HIS A 199 8.70 17.22 -4.02
CA HIS A 199 9.24 17.48 -2.68
C HIS A 199 10.66 18.05 -2.69
N LYS A 200 11.39 17.94 -3.81
CA LYS A 200 12.71 18.51 -3.99
C LYS A 200 12.63 19.97 -4.38
N ARG A 201 13.23 20.85 -3.57
CA ARG A 201 13.35 22.27 -3.87
C ARG A 201 14.22 22.50 -5.11
N GLN A 202 13.69 23.21 -6.10
CA GLN A 202 14.42 23.52 -7.33
C GLN A 202 13.85 24.73 -8.07
N PHE A 203 14.73 25.54 -8.68
CA PHE A 203 14.34 26.52 -9.68
C PHE A 203 14.34 25.88 -11.07
N TYR A 204 13.39 26.31 -11.90
CA TYR A 204 13.24 25.78 -13.27
C TYR A 204 13.84 26.70 -14.33
N ASN A 205 14.12 27.97 -14.02
CA ASN A 205 14.68 28.93 -14.96
C ASN A 205 15.92 29.62 -14.39
N VAL A 206 16.74 30.20 -15.28
CA VAL A 206 18.01 30.86 -14.93
C VAL A 206 17.75 32.11 -14.09
N GLU A 207 16.66 32.81 -14.34
CA GLU A 207 16.25 34.04 -13.62
C GLU A 207 15.85 33.76 -12.18
N GLN A 208 15.63 32.50 -11.81
CA GLN A 208 15.18 32.04 -10.50
C GLN A 208 13.84 32.65 -10.09
N THR A 209 12.89 32.68 -11.04
CA THR A 209 11.55 33.22 -10.84
C THR A 209 10.48 32.14 -10.86
N VAL A 210 10.78 30.91 -11.29
CA VAL A 210 9.87 29.75 -11.24
C VAL A 210 10.44 28.71 -10.29
N LEU A 211 9.75 28.51 -9.16
CA LEU A 211 10.24 27.73 -8.03
C LEU A 211 9.27 26.61 -7.66
N GLN A 212 9.78 25.40 -7.62
CA GLN A 212 9.24 24.30 -6.82
C GLN A 212 9.78 24.46 -5.39
N VAL A 213 8.92 24.72 -4.44
CA VAL A 213 9.39 25.04 -3.07
C VAL A 213 9.87 23.81 -2.31
N GLY A 214 9.38 22.62 -2.69
CA GLY A 214 9.63 21.36 -1.99
C GLY A 214 8.71 21.17 -0.78
N SER A 215 8.81 20.01 -0.13
CA SER A 215 7.98 19.69 1.02
C SER A 215 8.40 20.46 2.29
N LEU A 216 7.42 20.79 3.13
CA LEU A 216 7.66 21.49 4.41
C LEU A 216 8.56 20.68 5.34
N LEU A 217 8.42 19.36 5.31
CA LEU A 217 9.20 18.40 6.08
C LEU A 217 9.36 17.11 5.28
N GLN A 218 10.42 16.37 5.53
CA GLN A 218 10.74 15.12 4.84
C GLN A 218 9.59 14.12 4.91
N GLN A 219 9.15 13.57 3.78
CA GLN A 219 8.00 12.67 3.69
C GLN A 219 8.38 11.19 3.71
N ASN A 220 9.56 10.82 3.19
CA ASN A 220 10.00 9.42 3.08
C ASN A 220 11.54 9.31 3.06
N HIS A 221 12.04 8.06 3.11
CA HIS A 221 13.49 7.76 3.07
C HIS A 221 14.18 8.02 1.71
N GLY A 222 13.46 8.37 0.68
CA GLY A 222 14.01 8.72 -0.63
C GLY A 222 14.36 10.20 -0.76
N GLU A 223 13.92 11.02 0.18
CA GLU A 223 14.18 12.45 0.21
C GLU A 223 15.43 12.76 1.03
N SER A 224 16.14 13.83 0.67
CA SER A 224 17.24 14.31 1.50
C SER A 224 16.72 14.75 2.87
N PHE A 225 17.55 14.68 3.90
CA PHE A 225 17.19 15.15 5.24
C PHE A 225 17.15 16.69 5.31
N ASP A 226 17.93 17.34 4.46
CA ASP A 226 18.10 18.80 4.41
C ASP A 226 17.14 19.47 3.43
N LYS A 227 17.04 20.82 3.56
CA LYS A 227 16.32 21.70 2.63
C LYS A 227 14.81 21.57 2.64
N HIS A 228 14.25 21.20 3.80
CA HIS A 228 12.82 21.27 4.06
C HIS A 228 12.47 22.58 4.77
N GLY A 229 11.36 23.21 4.38
CA GLY A 229 10.98 24.50 4.96
C GLY A 229 10.12 25.34 4.02
N CYS A 230 10.37 26.64 3.96
CA CYS A 230 9.61 27.57 3.13
C CYS A 230 10.52 28.49 2.31
N ALA A 231 9.91 29.17 1.33
CA ALA A 231 10.54 30.26 0.60
C ALA A 231 9.84 31.59 0.93
N ILE A 232 10.60 32.67 1.08
CA ILE A 232 10.07 34.00 1.27
C ILE A 232 10.44 34.83 0.04
N TRP A 233 9.44 35.15 -0.77
CA TRP A 233 9.56 35.96 -1.95
C TRP A 233 9.47 37.45 -1.60
N ASN A 234 10.36 38.23 -2.16
CA ASN A 234 10.20 39.70 -2.21
C ASN A 234 9.52 40.04 -3.55
N VAL A 235 8.31 40.58 -3.49
CA VAL A 235 7.48 40.84 -4.68
C VAL A 235 8.14 41.84 -5.62
N LYS A 236 8.74 42.89 -5.09
CA LYS A 236 9.40 43.94 -5.88
C LYS A 236 10.65 43.46 -6.62
N THR A 237 11.48 42.65 -5.97
CA THR A 237 12.73 42.12 -6.57
C THR A 237 12.55 40.79 -7.29
N ARG A 238 11.43 40.13 -7.09
CA ARG A 238 11.12 38.81 -7.65
C ARG A 238 12.13 37.72 -7.25
N LYS A 239 12.74 37.87 -6.08
CA LYS A 239 13.73 36.93 -5.55
C LYS A 239 13.20 36.21 -4.32
N ALA A 240 13.49 34.92 -4.23
CA ALA A 240 13.18 34.09 -3.08
C ALA A 240 14.41 33.91 -2.17
N THR A 241 14.16 33.89 -0.88
CA THR A 241 15.10 33.43 0.15
C THR A 241 14.51 32.23 0.85
N PHE A 242 15.35 31.28 1.30
CA PHE A 242 14.88 30.04 1.89
C PHE A 242 15.09 30.06 3.40
N VAL A 243 14.12 29.44 4.11
CA VAL A 243 14.23 29.15 5.53
C VAL A 243 14.04 27.65 5.69
N ASP A 244 15.10 26.97 6.13
CA ASP A 244 15.10 25.55 6.39
C ASP A 244 14.82 25.29 7.86
N PHE A 245 13.89 24.38 8.16
CA PHE A 245 13.48 24.04 9.52
C PHE A 245 14.26 22.85 10.04
N LYS A 246 14.81 22.99 11.25
CA LYS A 246 15.47 21.89 11.94
C LYS A 246 14.41 20.93 12.50
N ASN A 247 14.46 19.69 12.06
CA ASN A 247 13.53 18.67 12.51
C ASN A 247 14.25 17.65 13.38
N ASP A 248 13.79 17.47 14.64
CA ASP A 248 14.27 16.37 15.52
C ASP A 248 13.79 15.00 15.07
N TYR A 249 12.87 14.96 14.13
CA TYR A 249 12.35 13.76 13.48
C TYR A 249 12.90 13.71 12.06
N GLY A 250 12.81 12.56 11.44
CA GLY A 250 13.19 12.41 10.03
C GLY A 250 13.28 10.95 9.64
N HIS A 251 13.37 10.70 8.34
CA HIS A 251 13.65 9.39 7.78
C HIS A 251 15.16 9.27 7.53
N TYR A 252 15.82 8.45 8.31
CA TYR A 252 17.28 8.32 8.29
C TYR A 252 17.69 6.92 7.86
N THR A 253 18.50 6.82 6.81
CA THR A 253 19.03 5.54 6.34
C THR A 253 20.44 5.35 6.88
N ILE A 254 20.66 4.27 7.61
CA ILE A 254 21.94 3.88 8.20
C ILE A 254 22.42 2.63 7.50
N GLU A 255 23.67 2.62 7.08
CA GLU A 255 24.27 1.45 6.46
C GLU A 255 25.09 0.66 7.46
N VAL A 256 24.96 -0.66 7.40
CA VAL A 256 25.79 -1.62 8.14
C VAL A 256 26.36 -2.62 7.16
N ASN A 257 27.67 -2.64 7.03
CA ASN A 257 28.36 -3.57 6.15
C ASN A 257 29.40 -4.38 6.94
N ALA A 258 29.30 -5.71 6.91
CA ALA A 258 30.17 -6.62 7.65
C ALA A 258 30.32 -6.21 9.14
N GLY A 259 29.21 -5.84 9.79
CA GLY A 259 29.18 -5.40 11.18
C GLY A 259 29.64 -3.95 11.44
N VAL A 260 30.13 -3.24 10.43
CA VAL A 260 30.59 -1.85 10.57
C VAL A 260 29.42 -0.91 10.30
N LEU A 261 29.12 -0.06 11.28
CA LEU A 261 28.06 0.97 11.22
C LEU A 261 28.58 2.22 10.52
N SER A 262 27.79 2.82 9.61
CA SER A 262 28.10 4.13 9.06
C SER A 262 28.03 5.22 10.13
N ASP A 263 28.59 6.40 9.83
CA ASP A 263 28.54 7.53 10.76
C ASP A 263 27.08 7.90 11.08
N ILE A 264 26.80 8.06 12.37
CA ILE A 264 25.49 8.42 12.92
C ILE A 264 25.55 9.69 13.78
N SER A 265 26.63 10.49 13.67
CA SER A 265 26.82 11.73 14.45
C SER A 265 25.69 12.74 14.24
N ASP A 266 25.13 12.81 13.03
CA ASP A 266 24.07 13.76 12.64
C ASP A 266 22.65 13.16 12.77
N ILE A 267 22.51 11.99 13.40
CA ILE A 267 21.19 11.37 13.54
C ILE A 267 20.26 12.25 14.38
N PRO A 268 19.02 12.52 13.93
CA PRO A 268 18.07 13.30 14.71
C PRO A 268 17.64 12.59 15.99
N LYS A 269 17.05 13.33 16.93
CA LYS A 269 16.68 12.79 18.25
C LYS A 269 15.62 11.69 18.19
N TYR A 270 14.67 11.78 17.26
CA TYR A 270 13.53 10.87 17.10
C TYR A 270 13.42 10.36 15.65
N PRO A 271 14.44 9.67 15.12
CA PRO A 271 14.44 9.26 13.72
C PRO A 271 13.52 8.09 13.44
N ARG A 272 13.05 8.02 12.20
CA ARG A 272 12.56 6.78 11.56
C ARG A 272 13.74 6.16 10.84
N VAL A 273 14.27 5.08 11.39
CA VAL A 273 15.51 4.47 10.91
C VAL A 273 15.22 3.38 9.88
N ARG A 274 15.85 3.46 8.72
CA ARG A 274 16.03 2.35 7.81
C ARG A 274 17.46 1.83 7.96
N LEU A 275 17.60 0.64 8.53
CA LEU A 275 18.89 -0.03 8.64
C LEU A 275 19.12 -0.85 7.38
N SER A 276 20.02 -0.38 6.51
CA SER A 276 20.43 -1.04 5.28
C SER A 276 21.61 -1.95 5.57
N THR A 277 21.43 -3.28 5.50
CA THR A 277 22.44 -4.25 5.91
C THR A 277 23.03 -5.00 4.73
N ALA A 278 24.36 -5.14 4.68
CA ALA A 278 25.08 -5.96 3.72
C ALA A 278 26.13 -6.82 4.45
N ASN A 279 26.23 -8.09 4.08
CA ASN A 279 27.23 -9.03 4.62
C ASN A 279 27.24 -9.10 6.17
N CYS A 280 26.07 -8.99 6.81
CA CYS A 280 25.95 -8.94 8.26
C CYS A 280 25.28 -10.19 8.82
N THR A 281 25.79 -10.68 9.93
CA THR A 281 25.15 -11.69 10.78
C THR A 281 24.01 -11.07 11.61
N LYS A 282 23.11 -11.89 12.14
CA LYS A 282 22.07 -11.43 13.06
C LYS A 282 22.65 -10.75 14.32
N ALA A 283 23.75 -11.24 14.83
CA ALA A 283 24.41 -10.67 16.01
C ALA A 283 24.95 -9.25 15.73
N GLU A 284 25.57 -9.04 14.59
CA GLU A 284 26.07 -7.72 14.15
C GLU A 284 24.94 -6.73 13.93
N ILE A 285 23.83 -7.18 13.34
CA ILE A 285 22.62 -6.34 13.18
C ILE A 285 22.06 -5.93 14.55
N GLN A 286 21.99 -6.86 15.52
CA GLN A 286 21.54 -6.55 16.87
C GLN A 286 22.49 -5.58 17.59
N ALA A 287 23.80 -5.76 17.44
CA ALA A 287 24.80 -4.84 18.00
C ALA A 287 24.64 -3.42 17.41
N ALA A 288 24.43 -3.31 16.09
CA ALA A 288 24.18 -2.03 15.43
C ALA A 288 22.90 -1.36 15.94
N ILE A 289 21.81 -2.11 16.13
CA ILE A 289 20.54 -1.58 16.69
C ILE A 289 20.75 -1.07 18.13
N ILE A 290 21.51 -1.79 18.94
CA ILE A 290 21.82 -1.36 20.31
C ILE A 290 22.63 -0.06 20.29
N GLU A 291 23.61 0.06 19.40
CA GLU A 291 24.42 1.26 19.27
C GLU A 291 23.59 2.47 18.83
N ILE A 292 22.73 2.30 17.79
CA ILE A 292 21.82 3.36 17.33
C ILE A 292 20.92 3.84 18.49
N LYS A 293 20.37 2.92 19.29
CA LYS A 293 19.49 3.25 20.42
C LYS A 293 20.18 3.99 21.57
N LYS A 294 21.51 4.01 21.63
CA LYS A 294 22.24 4.85 22.59
C LYS A 294 22.26 6.32 22.15
N HIS A 295 22.22 6.59 20.86
CA HIS A 295 22.33 7.94 20.30
C HIS A 295 20.98 8.62 20.07
N CYS A 296 19.90 7.85 19.84
CA CYS A 296 18.58 8.38 19.53
C CYS A 296 17.45 7.52 20.09
N THR A 297 16.25 8.12 20.18
CA THR A 297 15.01 7.39 20.45
C THR A 297 14.32 7.10 19.13
N THR A 298 14.53 5.90 18.57
CA THR A 298 13.91 5.52 17.30
C THR A 298 12.39 5.50 17.41
N SER A 299 11.71 6.26 16.55
CA SER A 299 10.24 6.23 16.44
C SER A 299 9.76 5.07 15.58
N ASP A 300 10.59 4.61 14.65
CA ASP A 300 10.38 3.44 13.80
C ASP A 300 11.74 2.89 13.37
N LEU A 301 11.86 1.55 13.22
CA LEU A 301 13.09 0.91 12.77
C LEU A 301 12.76 -0.24 11.80
N VAL A 302 13.14 -0.08 10.55
CA VAL A 302 12.96 -1.06 9.48
C VAL A 302 14.32 -1.57 9.02
N ILE A 303 14.50 -2.90 9.00
CA ILE A 303 15.72 -3.53 8.49
C ILE A 303 15.51 -3.85 7.01
N LYS A 304 16.40 -3.35 6.14
CA LYS A 304 16.45 -3.67 4.72
C LYS A 304 17.76 -4.40 4.42
N LYS A 305 17.68 -5.66 4.04
CA LYS A 305 18.84 -6.40 3.55
C LYS A 305 19.15 -5.95 2.11
N ASN A 306 20.37 -5.47 1.90
CA ASN A 306 20.89 -5.24 0.55
C ASN A 306 21.40 -6.57 0.00
N ILE A 307 20.83 -6.99 -1.09
CA ILE A 307 21.21 -8.19 -1.83
C ILE A 307 22.34 -7.79 -2.77
N THR A 308 23.50 -8.44 -2.65
CA THR A 308 24.65 -8.22 -3.54
C THR A 308 24.33 -8.71 -4.96
N ASP A 309 25.08 -8.24 -5.96
CA ASP A 309 24.84 -8.66 -7.35
C ASP A 309 25.14 -10.15 -7.55
N ASP A 310 26.07 -10.71 -6.78
CA ASP A 310 26.33 -12.16 -6.73
C ASP A 310 25.14 -12.92 -6.13
N GLU A 311 24.52 -12.39 -5.06
CA GLU A 311 23.30 -12.96 -4.50
C GLU A 311 22.12 -12.84 -5.48
N LYS A 312 22.01 -11.74 -6.26
CA LYS A 312 20.98 -11.60 -7.33
C LYS A 312 21.17 -12.62 -8.44
N GLN A 313 22.42 -12.87 -8.85
CA GLN A 313 22.73 -13.92 -9.85
C GLN A 313 22.46 -15.32 -9.29
N ALA A 314 22.82 -15.58 -8.04
CA ALA A 314 22.52 -16.85 -7.36
C ALA A 314 21.00 -17.07 -7.21
N ILE A 315 20.24 -16.03 -6.86
CA ILE A 315 18.76 -16.08 -6.83
C ILE A 315 18.21 -16.37 -8.23
N LYS A 316 18.72 -15.71 -9.28
CA LYS A 316 18.28 -15.94 -10.67
C LYS A 316 18.57 -17.35 -11.15
N HIS A 317 19.69 -17.95 -10.71
CA HIS A 317 20.05 -19.33 -11.04
C HIS A 317 19.25 -20.36 -10.21
N ASN A 318 18.84 -19.99 -9.00
CA ASN A 318 18.09 -20.87 -8.09
C ASN A 318 16.57 -20.82 -8.32
N LEU A 319 16.02 -19.76 -8.95
CA LEU A 319 14.61 -19.66 -9.35
C LEU A 319 14.17 -20.73 -10.38
N LEU A 320 15.12 -21.46 -10.96
CA LEU A 320 14.86 -22.56 -11.89
C LEU A 320 14.85 -23.95 -11.22
N LYS A 321 15.06 -24.04 -9.89
CA LYS A 321 15.07 -25.29 -9.16
C LYS A 321 13.81 -25.42 -8.32
N ASP A 322 13.20 -26.59 -8.38
CA ASP A 322 12.02 -26.93 -7.61
C ASP A 322 12.35 -26.93 -6.10
N VAL A 323 11.76 -26.01 -5.36
CA VAL A 323 11.90 -25.93 -3.90
C VAL A 323 11.15 -27.02 -3.15
N SER A 324 10.29 -27.78 -3.83
CA SER A 324 9.62 -28.95 -3.28
C SER A 324 10.54 -30.18 -3.24
N ASP A 325 11.66 -30.15 -4.01
CA ASP A 325 12.66 -31.21 -3.96
C ASP A 325 13.43 -31.19 -2.62
N VAL A 326 13.24 -32.24 -1.84
CA VAL A 326 13.88 -32.42 -0.52
C VAL A 326 15.41 -32.44 -0.62
N ALA A 327 15.97 -32.95 -1.72
CA ALA A 327 17.42 -32.94 -1.92
C ALA A 327 17.94 -31.51 -2.12
N TYR A 328 17.19 -30.68 -2.87
CA TYR A 328 17.51 -29.26 -3.03
C TYR A 328 17.34 -28.48 -1.72
N GLN A 329 16.27 -28.73 -0.97
CA GLN A 329 16.09 -28.13 0.37
C GLN A 329 17.28 -28.46 1.29
N ASN A 330 17.77 -29.69 1.28
CA ASN A 330 18.91 -30.13 2.08
C ASN A 330 20.20 -29.40 1.66
N THR A 331 20.39 -29.08 0.37
CA THR A 331 21.52 -28.24 -0.08
C THR A 331 21.40 -26.79 0.41
N LEU A 332 20.20 -26.24 0.45
CA LEU A 332 19.97 -24.90 1.03
C LEU A 332 20.25 -24.87 2.54
N LEU A 333 19.89 -25.93 3.26
CA LEU A 333 20.18 -26.09 4.68
C LEU A 333 21.70 -26.22 4.94
N GLU A 334 22.42 -26.97 4.11
CA GLU A 334 23.90 -27.06 4.18
C GLU A 334 24.55 -25.68 4.03
N ASP A 335 24.15 -24.95 2.99
CA ASP A 335 24.66 -23.62 2.72
C ASP A 335 24.34 -22.64 3.88
N PHE A 336 23.13 -22.70 4.43
CA PHE A 336 22.74 -21.89 5.58
C PHE A 336 23.54 -22.21 6.84
N VAL A 337 23.70 -23.50 7.19
CA VAL A 337 24.44 -23.94 8.37
C VAL A 337 25.93 -23.61 8.24
N SER A 338 26.52 -23.77 7.04
CA SER A 338 27.91 -23.40 6.79
C SER A 338 28.21 -21.92 7.01
N ARG A 339 27.23 -21.05 6.75
CA ARG A 339 27.33 -19.59 6.97
C ARG A 339 27.07 -19.15 8.41
N THR A 340 26.51 -20.01 9.26
CA THR A 340 26.11 -19.65 10.64
C THR A 340 27.11 -20.07 11.72
N SER A 341 28.37 -20.31 11.36
CA SER A 341 29.49 -20.61 12.29
C SER A 341 29.36 -21.87 13.18
N THR A 342 28.38 -22.73 12.91
CA THR A 342 28.25 -23.99 13.67
C THR A 342 29.03 -25.07 12.94
N THR A 343 30.21 -25.38 13.43
CA THR A 343 31.16 -26.36 12.83
C THR A 343 30.90 -27.82 13.23
N ASP A 344 29.79 -28.10 13.93
CA ASP A 344 29.47 -29.46 14.34
C ASP A 344 28.71 -30.21 13.24
N PRO A 345 29.31 -31.19 12.55
CA PRO A 345 28.68 -31.97 11.48
C PRO A 345 27.45 -32.73 11.95
N THR A 346 27.36 -33.06 13.25
CA THR A 346 26.22 -33.79 13.81
C THR A 346 24.94 -32.94 13.84
N ILE A 347 25.07 -31.61 13.93
CA ILE A 347 23.94 -30.69 13.89
C ILE A 347 23.33 -30.63 12.48
N LEU A 348 24.15 -30.57 11.44
CA LEU A 348 23.69 -30.57 10.06
C LEU A 348 22.90 -31.84 9.73
N GLU A 349 23.41 -33.00 10.15
CA GLU A 349 22.73 -34.27 9.93
C GLU A 349 21.37 -34.32 10.65
N LYS A 350 21.31 -33.84 11.89
CA LYS A 350 20.03 -33.72 12.63
C LYS A 350 19.05 -32.79 11.95
N VAL A 351 19.48 -31.61 11.45
CA VAL A 351 18.61 -30.66 10.73
C VAL A 351 18.07 -31.27 9.45
N LYS A 352 18.90 -31.99 8.67
CA LYS A 352 18.44 -32.71 7.47
C LYS A 352 17.41 -33.80 7.81
N ASN A 353 17.64 -34.54 8.89
CA ASN A 353 16.71 -35.57 9.31
C ASN A 353 15.36 -35.01 9.75
N ILE A 354 15.37 -33.85 10.44
CA ILE A 354 14.14 -33.12 10.78
C ILE A 354 13.43 -32.63 9.50
N ASN A 355 14.16 -32.02 8.56
CA ASN A 355 13.59 -31.56 7.30
C ASN A 355 12.94 -32.73 6.52
N ASN A 356 13.62 -33.87 6.43
CA ASN A 356 13.10 -35.08 5.79
C ASN A 356 11.84 -35.60 6.49
N ALA A 357 11.78 -35.53 7.82
CA ALA A 357 10.62 -35.96 8.60
C ALA A 357 9.42 -35.00 8.41
N LEU A 358 9.67 -33.69 8.36
CA LEU A 358 8.64 -32.68 8.10
C LEU A 358 8.07 -32.82 6.68
N ASN A 359 8.94 -33.00 5.68
CA ASN A 359 8.49 -33.24 4.30
C ASN A 359 7.62 -34.50 4.17
N ARG A 360 7.93 -35.58 4.90
CA ARG A 360 7.06 -36.78 4.91
C ARG A 360 5.66 -36.49 5.46
N LYS A 361 5.52 -35.55 6.40
CA LYS A 361 4.21 -35.12 6.90
C LYS A 361 3.43 -34.32 5.85
N LEU A 362 4.13 -33.48 5.05
CA LEU A 362 3.52 -32.72 3.95
C LEU A 362 3.07 -33.61 2.79
N LEU A 363 3.84 -34.66 2.45
CA LEU A 363 3.51 -35.59 1.35
C LEU A 363 2.23 -36.41 1.59
N VAL A 364 1.68 -36.40 2.80
CA VAL A 364 0.38 -37.03 3.10
C VAL A 364 -0.80 -36.17 2.60
N GLU A 365 -0.57 -34.89 2.30
CA GLU A 365 -1.54 -33.99 1.65
C GLU A 365 -1.12 -33.76 0.20
N ASP A 366 -1.44 -34.68 -0.72
CA ASP A 366 -1.22 -34.53 -2.17
C ASP A 366 -1.85 -33.23 -2.68
N LYS A 367 -1.05 -32.20 -2.90
CA LYS A 367 -1.43 -31.02 -3.66
C LYS A 367 -0.93 -31.21 -5.09
N ALA A 368 -1.85 -31.50 -5.99
CA ALA A 368 -1.55 -31.47 -7.42
C ALA A 368 -1.33 -30.00 -7.84
N THR A 369 -0.06 -29.59 -7.99
CA THR A 369 0.33 -28.20 -8.24
C THR A 369 0.32 -27.77 -9.69
N ASP A 370 0.07 -28.69 -10.65
CA ASP A 370 0.22 -28.40 -12.09
C ASP A 370 -0.96 -28.94 -12.92
N ILE A 371 -2.20 -28.68 -12.47
CA ILE A 371 -3.39 -29.13 -13.16
C ILE A 371 -3.84 -28.07 -14.16
N SER A 372 -3.76 -28.40 -15.45
CA SER A 372 -4.38 -27.60 -16.52
C SER A 372 -5.81 -28.05 -16.76
N TRP A 373 -6.79 -27.19 -16.45
CA TRP A 373 -8.19 -27.46 -16.71
C TRP A 373 -8.79 -26.51 -17.75
N LYS A 374 -9.80 -27.00 -18.49
CA LYS A 374 -10.54 -26.20 -19.48
C LYS A 374 -12.03 -26.26 -19.19
N PRO A 375 -12.74 -25.12 -19.15
CA PRO A 375 -14.20 -25.15 -19.07
C PRO A 375 -14.78 -25.57 -20.41
N SER A 376 -15.81 -26.44 -20.40
CA SER A 376 -16.52 -26.84 -21.61
C SER A 376 -17.94 -26.30 -21.67
N MET A 377 -18.70 -26.39 -20.59
CA MET A 377 -20.09 -25.95 -20.54
C MET A 377 -20.38 -25.31 -19.18
N PHE A 378 -20.96 -24.10 -19.17
CA PHE A 378 -21.46 -23.45 -17.97
C PHE A 378 -22.96 -23.22 -18.09
N LYS A 379 -23.74 -23.70 -17.13
CA LYS A 379 -25.19 -23.52 -17.05
C LYS A 379 -25.54 -22.83 -15.73
N PHE A 380 -26.50 -21.91 -15.79
CA PHE A 380 -26.95 -21.25 -14.57
C PHE A 380 -28.40 -20.74 -14.70
N SER A 381 -29.11 -20.76 -13.59
CA SER A 381 -30.50 -20.32 -13.52
C SER A 381 -30.74 -19.49 -12.26
N ASN A 382 -31.48 -18.39 -12.40
CA ASN A 382 -31.95 -17.53 -11.32
C ASN A 382 -30.81 -16.94 -10.45
N MET A 383 -29.71 -16.56 -11.09
CA MET A 383 -28.59 -15.90 -10.44
C MET A 383 -28.55 -14.43 -10.79
N PHE A 384 -28.40 -13.55 -9.81
CA PHE A 384 -28.41 -12.10 -9.94
C PHE A 384 -29.62 -11.59 -10.75
N ASN A 385 -29.39 -10.99 -11.94
CA ASN A 385 -30.44 -10.46 -12.81
C ASN A 385 -30.95 -11.48 -13.83
N TYR A 386 -30.34 -12.67 -13.89
CA TYR A 386 -30.67 -13.71 -14.87
C TYR A 386 -31.86 -14.54 -14.40
N GLY A 387 -32.67 -14.98 -15.38
CA GLY A 387 -33.75 -15.93 -15.19
C GLY A 387 -33.29 -17.39 -15.30
N GLU A 388 -34.17 -18.22 -15.81
CA GLU A 388 -33.95 -19.67 -15.97
C GLU A 388 -33.16 -19.99 -17.25
N ASP A 389 -32.52 -21.16 -17.28
CA ASP A 389 -31.93 -21.82 -18.44
C ASP A 389 -30.91 -21.00 -19.26
N ASN A 390 -29.97 -20.37 -18.57
CA ASN A 390 -28.85 -19.72 -19.25
C ASN A 390 -27.70 -20.71 -19.40
N GLU A 391 -27.06 -20.70 -20.60
CA GLU A 391 -25.89 -21.54 -20.86
C GLU A 391 -24.79 -20.81 -21.65
N ILE A 392 -23.55 -21.19 -21.40
CA ILE A 392 -22.37 -20.72 -22.15
C ILE A 392 -21.57 -21.97 -22.53
N ASN A 393 -21.48 -22.21 -23.83
CA ASN A 393 -20.67 -23.30 -24.37
C ASN A 393 -19.27 -22.75 -24.75
N PHE A 394 -18.29 -23.02 -23.89
CA PHE A 394 -16.91 -22.59 -24.10
C PHE A 394 -16.21 -23.30 -25.26
N SER A 395 -16.65 -24.53 -25.63
CA SER A 395 -16.09 -25.26 -26.76
C SER A 395 -16.35 -24.53 -28.09
N ASN A 396 -17.36 -23.68 -28.15
CA ASN A 396 -17.71 -22.89 -29.33
C ASN A 396 -16.99 -21.52 -29.34
N ILE A 397 -16.31 -21.17 -28.26
CA ILE A 397 -15.59 -19.89 -28.14
C ILE A 397 -14.17 -20.08 -28.67
N LYS A 398 -13.84 -19.32 -29.72
CA LYS A 398 -12.50 -19.24 -30.29
C LYS A 398 -12.04 -17.78 -30.20
N ASP A 399 -10.76 -17.60 -29.92
CA ASP A 399 -10.13 -16.27 -29.85
C ASP A 399 -10.80 -15.29 -28.84
N VAL A 400 -10.95 -14.03 -29.21
CA VAL A 400 -11.50 -12.98 -28.36
C VAL A 400 -12.99 -12.79 -28.59
N VAL A 401 -13.77 -12.83 -27.50
CA VAL A 401 -15.23 -12.63 -27.54
C VAL A 401 -15.61 -11.36 -26.79
N GLY A 402 -16.41 -10.51 -27.45
CA GLY A 402 -16.98 -9.29 -26.87
C GLY A 402 -18.41 -9.50 -26.36
N ILE A 403 -18.71 -9.07 -25.14
CA ILE A 403 -20.06 -9.03 -24.57
C ILE A 403 -20.55 -7.59 -24.54
N PHE A 404 -21.53 -7.28 -25.40
CA PHE A 404 -22.07 -5.92 -25.54
C PHE A 404 -23.50 -5.87 -25.02
N ALA A 405 -23.77 -4.97 -24.07
CA ALA A 405 -25.11 -4.69 -23.56
C ALA A 405 -25.12 -3.33 -22.84
N PRO A 406 -26.26 -2.70 -22.65
CA PRO A 406 -26.39 -1.47 -21.85
C PRO A 406 -25.85 -1.64 -20.43
N ASN A 407 -25.61 -0.51 -19.76
CA ASN A 407 -25.24 -0.54 -18.34
C ASN A 407 -26.38 -1.17 -17.53
N HIS A 408 -26.02 -1.88 -16.46
CA HIS A 408 -26.93 -2.66 -15.60
C HIS A 408 -27.61 -3.87 -16.25
N ALA A 409 -27.34 -4.21 -17.50
CA ALA A 409 -27.91 -5.40 -18.18
C ALA A 409 -27.40 -6.73 -17.65
N GLY A 410 -26.39 -6.73 -16.77
CA GLY A 410 -25.89 -7.97 -16.16
C GLY A 410 -24.58 -8.52 -16.75
N LYS A 411 -23.85 -7.79 -17.60
CA LYS A 411 -22.56 -8.24 -18.19
C LYS A 411 -21.60 -8.85 -17.18
N SER A 412 -21.33 -8.13 -16.09
CA SER A 412 -20.43 -8.61 -15.02
C SER A 412 -21.03 -9.75 -14.20
N ALA A 413 -22.35 -9.85 -14.12
CA ALA A 413 -23.04 -10.91 -13.37
C ALA A 413 -22.84 -12.31 -13.98
N ILE A 414 -22.54 -12.41 -15.28
CA ILE A 414 -22.15 -13.67 -15.94
C ILE A 414 -20.86 -14.21 -15.28
N PHE A 415 -19.86 -13.36 -15.18
CA PHE A 415 -18.58 -13.75 -14.58
C PHE A 415 -18.72 -14.00 -13.08
N ASP A 416 -19.50 -13.20 -12.36
CA ASP A 416 -19.78 -13.42 -10.95
C ASP A 416 -20.51 -14.76 -10.71
N SER A 417 -21.42 -15.16 -11.62
CA SER A 417 -22.10 -16.47 -11.57
C SER A 417 -21.13 -17.61 -11.80
N LEU A 418 -20.22 -17.49 -12.78
CA LEU A 418 -19.17 -18.46 -13.06
C LEU A 418 -18.23 -18.61 -11.86
N MET A 419 -17.75 -17.49 -11.29
CA MET A 419 -16.88 -17.48 -10.13
C MET A 419 -17.55 -18.12 -8.91
N PHE A 420 -18.83 -17.82 -8.71
CA PHE A 420 -19.58 -18.45 -7.62
C PHE A 420 -19.76 -19.96 -7.83
N CYS A 421 -19.94 -20.42 -9.06
CA CYS A 421 -19.99 -21.83 -9.37
C CYS A 421 -18.67 -22.53 -9.02
N LEU A 422 -17.53 -21.98 -9.44
CA LEU A 422 -16.20 -22.54 -9.20
C LEU A 422 -15.83 -22.48 -7.70
N PHE A 423 -15.91 -21.30 -7.09
CA PHE A 423 -15.27 -21.02 -5.79
C PHE A 423 -16.24 -20.82 -4.62
N GLY A 424 -17.56 -20.85 -4.85
CA GLY A 424 -18.56 -20.54 -3.82
C GLY A 424 -18.57 -19.07 -3.35
N LYS A 425 -17.80 -18.21 -4.02
CA LYS A 425 -17.71 -16.75 -3.81
C LYS A 425 -17.45 -16.03 -5.13
N CYS A 426 -17.76 -14.74 -5.19
CA CYS A 426 -17.53 -13.90 -6.36
C CYS A 426 -17.09 -12.49 -5.95
N SER A 427 -16.86 -11.59 -6.92
CA SER A 427 -16.39 -10.25 -6.65
C SER A 427 -17.32 -9.41 -5.77
N ARG A 428 -18.62 -9.72 -5.76
CA ARG A 428 -19.65 -8.95 -5.05
C ARG A 428 -20.04 -9.53 -3.70
N THR A 429 -19.93 -10.85 -3.53
CA THR A 429 -20.43 -11.52 -2.32
C THR A 429 -19.84 -12.91 -2.12
N THR A 430 -19.76 -13.30 -0.84
CA THR A 430 -19.48 -14.67 -0.40
C THR A 430 -20.77 -15.42 0.00
N SER A 431 -21.92 -14.75 -0.05
CA SER A 431 -23.20 -15.30 0.38
C SER A 431 -24.01 -15.84 -0.79
N GLY A 432 -24.37 -17.12 -0.76
CA GLY A 432 -25.28 -17.72 -1.73
C GLY A 432 -26.67 -17.06 -1.77
N LYS A 433 -27.14 -16.51 -0.64
CA LYS A 433 -28.42 -15.77 -0.60
C LYS A 433 -28.36 -14.49 -1.44
N ALA A 434 -27.22 -13.82 -1.46
CA ALA A 434 -27.04 -12.59 -2.26
C ALA A 434 -26.84 -12.87 -3.76
N VAL A 435 -26.50 -14.09 -4.15
CA VAL A 435 -26.42 -14.52 -5.54
C VAL A 435 -27.79 -14.83 -6.13
N LEU A 436 -28.74 -15.28 -5.29
CA LEU A 436 -30.09 -15.63 -5.71
C LEU A 436 -30.82 -14.40 -6.29
N ASN A 437 -31.45 -14.56 -7.46
CA ASN A 437 -32.32 -13.54 -8.01
C ASN A 437 -33.45 -13.21 -7.01
N SER A 438 -33.61 -11.93 -6.71
CA SER A 438 -34.55 -11.43 -5.68
C SER A 438 -36.02 -11.81 -5.92
N LYS A 439 -36.38 -12.18 -7.18
CA LYS A 439 -37.73 -12.60 -7.57
C LYS A 439 -37.92 -14.11 -7.57
N LYS A 440 -36.93 -14.87 -7.18
CA LYS A 440 -36.92 -16.33 -7.24
C LYS A 440 -36.61 -16.94 -5.90
N SER A 441 -37.01 -18.17 -5.69
CA SER A 441 -36.78 -18.93 -4.44
C SER A 441 -35.64 -19.95 -4.54
N LYS A 442 -35.14 -20.21 -5.75
CA LYS A 442 -34.06 -21.16 -5.99
C LYS A 442 -33.16 -20.69 -7.11
N PHE A 443 -31.84 -20.88 -6.96
CA PHE A 443 -30.89 -20.81 -8.05
C PHE A 443 -30.17 -22.15 -8.24
N SER A 444 -29.61 -22.37 -9.43
CA SER A 444 -28.68 -23.45 -9.72
C SER A 444 -27.60 -22.97 -10.68
N CYS A 445 -26.41 -23.54 -10.55
CA CYS A 445 -25.34 -23.41 -11.53
C CYS A 445 -24.56 -24.71 -11.62
N SER A 446 -24.04 -25.02 -12.81
CA SER A 446 -23.15 -26.14 -13.06
C SER A 446 -22.07 -25.75 -14.06
N ILE A 447 -20.87 -26.27 -13.86
CA ILE A 447 -19.77 -26.13 -14.81
C ILE A 447 -19.14 -27.48 -15.08
N ASP A 448 -18.96 -27.78 -16.36
CA ASP A 448 -18.23 -28.92 -16.87
C ASP A 448 -16.77 -28.48 -17.13
N LEU A 449 -15.82 -29.20 -16.57
CA LEU A 449 -14.39 -28.99 -16.71
C LEU A 449 -13.75 -30.22 -17.34
N GLU A 450 -12.74 -30.00 -18.17
CA GLU A 450 -11.92 -31.08 -18.74
C GLU A 450 -10.50 -30.97 -18.18
N VAL A 451 -10.00 -32.02 -17.58
CA VAL A 451 -8.66 -32.18 -17.05
C VAL A 451 -8.07 -33.47 -17.55
N ASP A 452 -7.00 -33.41 -18.32
CA ASP A 452 -6.30 -34.56 -18.89
C ASP A 452 -7.24 -35.58 -19.58
N GLY A 453 -8.25 -35.07 -20.31
CA GLY A 453 -9.25 -35.84 -21.00
C GLY A 453 -10.39 -36.38 -20.12
N THR A 454 -10.33 -36.21 -18.81
CA THR A 454 -11.39 -36.59 -17.88
C THR A 454 -12.35 -35.43 -17.63
N LYS A 455 -13.65 -35.73 -17.62
CA LYS A 455 -14.68 -34.72 -17.37
C LYS A 455 -15.02 -34.64 -15.88
N TYR A 456 -14.90 -33.42 -15.32
CA TYR A 456 -15.32 -33.07 -13.97
C TYR A 456 -16.52 -32.14 -14.03
N VAL A 457 -17.42 -32.23 -13.06
CA VAL A 457 -18.61 -31.38 -12.97
C VAL A 457 -18.75 -30.84 -11.56
N ILE A 458 -18.94 -29.52 -11.47
CA ILE A 458 -19.24 -28.82 -10.22
C ILE A 458 -20.66 -28.28 -10.33
N GLU A 459 -21.53 -28.63 -9.39
CA GLU A 459 -22.89 -28.13 -9.31
C GLU A 459 -23.13 -27.43 -7.99
N ARG A 460 -23.77 -26.25 -8.03
CA ARG A 460 -24.22 -25.57 -6.80
C ARG A 460 -25.68 -25.21 -6.92
N THR A 461 -26.39 -25.36 -5.81
CA THR A 461 -27.79 -24.93 -5.72
C THR A 461 -28.02 -24.14 -4.43
N GLY A 462 -28.88 -23.14 -4.50
CA GLY A 462 -29.35 -22.42 -3.34
C GLY A 462 -30.87 -22.34 -3.31
N THR A 463 -31.47 -22.57 -2.16
CA THR A 463 -32.91 -22.50 -1.99
C THR A 463 -33.25 -21.63 -0.78
N ASN A 464 -34.09 -20.64 -0.99
CA ASN A 464 -34.64 -19.78 0.05
C ASN A 464 -36.09 -20.23 0.36
N LYS A 465 -36.33 -20.71 1.56
CA LYS A 465 -37.67 -21.03 2.04
C LYS A 465 -38.12 -19.97 3.02
N VAL A 466 -39.19 -19.25 2.66
CA VAL A 466 -39.84 -18.28 3.53
C VAL A 466 -40.87 -19.00 4.37
N MET A 467 -40.73 -18.92 5.68
CA MET A 467 -41.68 -19.39 6.70
C MET A 467 -42.35 -18.16 7.33
N SER A 468 -43.47 -18.34 8.00
CA SER A 468 -44.29 -17.23 8.51
C SER A 468 -43.53 -16.20 9.35
N TYR A 469 -42.42 -16.56 9.99
CA TYR A 469 -41.64 -15.69 10.90
C TYR A 469 -40.14 -15.64 10.61
N TYR A 470 -39.61 -16.47 9.67
CA TYR A 470 -38.18 -16.50 9.34
C TYR A 470 -37.93 -17.08 7.95
N GLU A 471 -36.75 -16.80 7.43
CA GLU A 471 -36.28 -17.35 6.16
C GLU A 471 -35.14 -18.36 6.43
N ILE A 472 -35.19 -19.49 5.75
CA ILE A 472 -34.12 -20.49 5.76
C ILE A 472 -33.49 -20.53 4.37
N PHE A 473 -32.22 -20.15 4.27
CA PHE A 473 -31.44 -20.33 3.07
C PHE A 473 -30.55 -21.56 3.20
N ARG A 474 -30.64 -22.46 2.21
CA ARG A 474 -29.78 -23.65 2.09
C ARG A 474 -28.99 -23.57 0.80
N ASN A 475 -27.67 -23.79 0.90
CA ASN A 475 -26.76 -23.84 -0.24
C ASN A 475 -26.04 -25.19 -0.23
N THR A 476 -26.03 -25.87 -1.38
CA THR A 476 -25.39 -27.19 -1.56
C THR A 476 -24.35 -27.12 -2.67
N VAL A 477 -23.35 -27.97 -2.59
CA VAL A 477 -22.37 -28.23 -3.65
C VAL A 477 -22.33 -29.72 -3.91
N ASP A 478 -22.19 -30.10 -5.17
CA ASP A 478 -21.97 -31.45 -5.64
C ASP A 478 -20.80 -31.44 -6.63
N PHE A 479 -19.78 -32.25 -6.37
CA PHE A 479 -18.58 -32.36 -7.17
C PHE A 479 -18.34 -33.82 -7.56
N TYR A 480 -18.19 -34.09 -8.86
CA TYR A 480 -18.02 -35.44 -9.36
C TYR A 480 -17.24 -35.45 -10.67
N MET A 481 -16.69 -36.60 -11.01
CA MET A 481 -16.13 -36.88 -12.33
C MET A 481 -17.00 -37.87 -13.09
N ILE A 482 -16.88 -37.87 -14.43
CA ILE A 482 -17.50 -38.82 -15.32
C ILE A 482 -16.40 -39.77 -15.82
N ASN A 483 -16.53 -41.07 -15.54
CA ASN A 483 -15.58 -42.07 -16.02
C ASN A 483 -15.80 -42.39 -17.51
N ASP A 484 -14.92 -43.20 -18.11
CA ASP A 484 -14.98 -43.60 -19.52
C ASP A 484 -16.26 -44.40 -19.86
N GLU A 485 -16.93 -44.98 -18.86
CA GLU A 485 -18.19 -45.72 -19.00
C GLU A 485 -19.41 -44.78 -18.90
N GLY A 486 -19.17 -43.47 -18.64
CA GLY A 486 -20.21 -42.45 -18.50
C GLY A 486 -20.86 -42.41 -17.12
N GLU A 487 -20.30 -43.09 -16.12
CA GLU A 487 -20.82 -43.14 -14.77
C GLU A 487 -20.31 -41.97 -13.93
N LYS A 488 -21.20 -41.49 -13.07
CA LYS A 488 -20.90 -40.40 -12.12
C LYS A 488 -20.16 -40.95 -10.89
N ILE A 489 -18.92 -40.52 -10.69
CA ILE A 489 -18.12 -40.83 -9.49
C ILE A 489 -18.07 -39.61 -8.61
N SER A 490 -18.68 -39.71 -7.41
CA SER A 490 -18.70 -38.58 -6.46
C SER A 490 -17.32 -38.31 -5.85
N LEU A 491 -16.95 -37.03 -5.79
CA LEU A 491 -15.74 -36.50 -5.17
C LEU A 491 -16.08 -35.60 -3.98
N ASN A 492 -17.29 -35.73 -3.44
CA ASN A 492 -17.73 -34.95 -2.31
C ASN A 492 -16.99 -35.36 -1.02
N GLY A 493 -16.58 -34.39 -0.21
CA GLY A 493 -16.15 -34.64 1.17
C GLY A 493 -17.33 -34.85 2.12
N GLU A 494 -17.03 -35.14 3.39
CA GLU A 494 -18.06 -35.34 4.42
C GLU A 494 -18.90 -34.07 4.68
N GLN A 495 -18.28 -32.91 4.57
CA GLN A 495 -18.93 -31.61 4.71
C GLN A 495 -18.71 -30.77 3.45
N ARG A 496 -19.55 -29.73 3.29
CA ARG A 496 -19.41 -28.76 2.19
C ARG A 496 -18.00 -28.16 2.11
N LYS A 497 -17.36 -27.86 3.25
CA LYS A 497 -16.01 -27.31 3.29
C LYS A 497 -14.97 -28.27 2.69
N ASP A 498 -15.15 -29.56 2.91
CA ASP A 498 -14.23 -30.57 2.40
C ASP A 498 -14.42 -30.73 0.89
N THR A 499 -15.65 -30.66 0.39
CA THR A 499 -15.94 -30.61 -1.04
C THR A 499 -15.36 -29.36 -1.69
N ASP A 500 -15.52 -28.19 -1.06
CA ASP A 500 -14.93 -26.93 -1.54
C ASP A 500 -13.38 -27.03 -1.58
N LYS A 501 -12.73 -27.72 -0.62
CA LYS A 501 -11.29 -28.00 -0.61
C LYS A 501 -10.87 -28.90 -1.76
N GLN A 502 -11.65 -29.96 -2.06
CA GLN A 502 -11.40 -30.85 -3.21
C GLN A 502 -11.50 -30.09 -4.54
N ILE A 503 -12.49 -29.21 -4.68
CA ILE A 503 -12.62 -28.34 -5.85
C ILE A 503 -11.40 -27.41 -5.97
N GLN A 504 -10.96 -26.81 -4.86
CA GLN A 504 -9.77 -25.93 -4.86
C GLN A 504 -8.49 -26.67 -5.26
N ASN A 505 -8.36 -27.93 -4.88
CA ASN A 505 -7.22 -28.75 -5.31
C ASN A 505 -7.20 -28.95 -6.84
N LEU A 506 -8.37 -28.95 -7.49
CA LEU A 506 -8.48 -29.12 -8.95
C LEU A 506 -8.36 -27.80 -9.71
N VAL A 507 -9.01 -26.73 -9.26
CA VAL A 507 -9.14 -25.48 -10.04
C VAL A 507 -8.29 -24.33 -9.50
N GLY A 508 -7.59 -24.51 -8.38
CA GLY A 508 -6.86 -23.45 -7.67
C GLY A 508 -7.76 -22.62 -6.76
N THR A 509 -7.19 -21.57 -6.16
CA THR A 509 -7.95 -20.65 -5.30
C THR A 509 -8.62 -19.54 -6.11
N TYR A 510 -9.66 -18.94 -5.54
CA TYR A 510 -10.30 -17.74 -6.11
C TYR A 510 -9.30 -16.60 -6.31
N GLU A 511 -8.41 -16.41 -5.34
CA GLU A 511 -7.39 -15.37 -5.34
C GLU A 511 -6.42 -15.56 -6.51
N ASP A 512 -5.94 -16.76 -6.73
CA ASP A 512 -5.05 -17.11 -7.85
C ASP A 512 -5.74 -16.86 -9.19
N PHE A 513 -6.99 -17.30 -9.32
CA PHE A 513 -7.76 -17.13 -10.55
C PHE A 513 -8.00 -15.65 -10.89
N VAL A 514 -8.35 -14.82 -9.90
CA VAL A 514 -8.54 -13.38 -10.11
C VAL A 514 -7.24 -12.67 -10.47
N LEU A 515 -6.10 -13.15 -9.97
CA LEU A 515 -4.80 -12.55 -10.27
C LEU A 515 -4.25 -12.93 -11.64
N THR A 516 -4.52 -14.15 -12.10
CA THR A 516 -3.89 -14.70 -13.30
C THR A 516 -4.81 -14.72 -14.51
N SER A 517 -6.10 -15.00 -14.30
CA SER A 517 -7.04 -15.35 -15.37
C SER A 517 -8.21 -14.37 -15.51
N MET A 518 -8.42 -13.47 -14.56
CA MET A 518 -9.55 -12.56 -14.56
C MET A 518 -9.13 -11.13 -14.21
N SER A 519 -9.56 -10.17 -15.03
CA SER A 519 -9.45 -8.74 -14.73
C SER A 519 -10.81 -8.18 -14.36
N VAL A 520 -11.00 -7.75 -13.12
CA VAL A 520 -12.26 -7.16 -12.64
C VAL A 520 -12.20 -5.64 -12.71
N GLN A 521 -13.35 -5.04 -13.00
CA GLN A 521 -13.50 -3.57 -13.02
C GLN A 521 -13.10 -3.00 -11.65
N ASN A 522 -12.20 -2.01 -11.63
CA ASN A 522 -11.64 -1.36 -10.44
C ASN A 522 -10.61 -2.16 -9.63
N ASN A 523 -10.11 -3.30 -10.09
CA ASN A 523 -9.08 -4.06 -9.37
C ASN A 523 -7.86 -4.43 -10.24
N ASN A 524 -7.62 -3.72 -11.34
CA ASN A 524 -6.45 -3.97 -12.20
C ASN A 524 -5.11 -3.63 -11.52
N THR A 525 -5.16 -2.92 -10.40
CA THR A 525 -4.00 -2.58 -9.56
C THR A 525 -3.93 -3.42 -8.28
N GLY A 526 -4.70 -4.49 -8.20
CA GLY A 526 -4.86 -5.30 -6.98
C GLY A 526 -3.55 -5.71 -6.32
N PHE A 527 -2.53 -6.07 -7.12
CA PHE A 527 -1.20 -6.35 -6.59
C PHE A 527 -0.47 -5.09 -6.09
N VAL A 528 -0.57 -3.98 -6.83
CA VAL A 528 0.17 -2.74 -6.51
C VAL A 528 -0.34 -2.10 -5.22
N THR A 529 -1.64 -2.16 -4.98
CA THR A 529 -2.31 -1.55 -3.81
C THR A 529 -2.24 -2.38 -2.54
N LYS A 530 -1.82 -3.65 -2.62
CA LYS A 530 -1.71 -4.54 -1.46
C LYS A 530 -0.56 -4.13 -0.53
N SER A 531 -0.70 -4.48 0.75
CA SER A 531 0.37 -4.34 1.74
C SER A 531 1.60 -5.20 1.36
N GLN A 532 2.75 -4.92 1.93
CA GLN A 532 3.99 -5.68 1.70
C GLN A 532 3.82 -7.16 2.07
N SER A 533 3.10 -7.47 3.14
CA SER A 533 2.81 -8.85 3.55
C SER A 533 1.97 -9.56 2.52
N GLU A 534 0.84 -8.98 2.11
CA GLU A 534 -0.05 -9.57 1.09
C GLU A 534 0.65 -9.74 -0.27
N LYS A 535 1.54 -8.81 -0.65
CA LYS A 535 2.37 -8.97 -1.87
C LYS A 535 3.32 -10.15 -1.76
N LYS A 536 3.94 -10.32 -0.58
CA LYS A 536 4.83 -11.45 -0.31
C LYS A 536 4.06 -12.75 -0.39
N ASP A 537 2.90 -12.85 0.27
CA ASP A 537 2.07 -14.04 0.30
C ASP A 537 1.64 -14.45 -1.12
N LEU A 538 1.20 -13.48 -1.94
CA LEU A 538 0.85 -13.71 -3.33
C LEU A 538 2.03 -14.20 -4.17
N LEU A 539 3.20 -13.57 -4.02
CA LEU A 539 4.40 -14.02 -4.75
C LEU A 539 4.86 -15.40 -4.28
N THR A 540 4.73 -15.70 -2.99
CA THR A 540 5.04 -17.01 -2.43
C THR A 540 4.16 -18.10 -3.05
N THR A 541 2.87 -17.83 -3.18
CA THR A 541 1.92 -18.74 -3.86
C THR A 541 2.22 -18.87 -5.35
N PHE A 542 2.42 -17.75 -6.04
CA PHE A 542 2.68 -17.73 -7.48
C PHE A 542 3.99 -18.40 -7.90
N LEU A 543 5.00 -18.34 -7.03
CA LEU A 543 6.32 -18.97 -7.25
C LEU A 543 6.41 -20.39 -6.66
N ASP A 544 5.29 -20.94 -6.19
CA ASP A 544 5.20 -22.24 -5.52
C ASP A 544 6.16 -22.41 -4.32
N LEU A 545 6.35 -21.34 -3.57
CA LEU A 545 7.21 -21.32 -2.38
C LEU A 545 6.45 -21.65 -1.09
N THR A 546 5.16 -21.97 -1.18
CA THR A 546 4.27 -22.27 -0.02
C THR A 546 4.77 -23.45 0.80
N VAL A 547 5.42 -24.43 0.15
CA VAL A 547 6.05 -25.58 0.82
C VAL A 547 7.02 -25.14 1.92
N LEU A 548 7.79 -24.07 1.72
CA LEU A 548 8.73 -23.56 2.71
C LEU A 548 8.04 -22.95 3.93
N GLU A 549 6.89 -22.30 3.73
CA GLU A 549 6.08 -21.74 4.80
C GLU A 549 5.36 -22.83 5.60
N GLU A 550 4.88 -23.87 4.93
CA GLU A 550 4.29 -25.04 5.57
C GLU A 550 5.32 -25.80 6.42
N LEU A 551 6.52 -26.02 5.89
CA LEU A 551 7.65 -26.60 6.65
C LEU A 551 8.02 -25.75 7.86
N TYR A 552 8.05 -24.41 7.71
CA TYR A 552 8.31 -23.50 8.81
C TYR A 552 7.25 -23.62 9.91
N ASN A 553 5.96 -23.67 9.53
CA ASN A 553 4.87 -23.78 10.49
C ASN A 553 4.89 -25.11 11.24
N LEU A 554 5.11 -26.23 10.53
CA LEU A 554 5.28 -27.55 11.14
C LEU A 554 6.48 -27.59 12.09
N GLY A 555 7.63 -27.05 11.67
CA GLY A 555 8.82 -26.96 12.52
C GLY A 555 8.58 -26.10 13.77
N LYS A 556 7.85 -24.99 13.64
CA LYS A 556 7.48 -24.11 14.75
C LYS A 556 6.57 -24.79 15.76
N GLU A 557 5.62 -25.60 15.31
CA GLU A 557 4.77 -26.40 16.21
C GLU A 557 5.58 -27.44 16.99
N GLU A 558 6.52 -28.13 16.35
CA GLU A 558 7.40 -29.08 17.03
C GLU A 558 8.30 -28.40 18.07
N VAL A 559 8.91 -27.27 17.71
CA VAL A 559 9.75 -26.49 18.65
C VAL A 559 8.95 -26.03 19.86
N LYS A 560 7.69 -25.60 19.68
CA LYS A 560 6.83 -25.15 20.77
C LYS A 560 6.64 -26.23 21.86
N SER A 561 6.53 -27.49 21.49
CA SER A 561 6.41 -28.60 22.42
C SER A 561 7.68 -28.81 23.24
N VAL A 562 8.86 -28.68 22.59
CA VAL A 562 10.16 -28.78 23.24
C VAL A 562 10.43 -27.58 24.16
N GLU A 563 10.05 -26.36 23.75
CA GLU A 563 10.17 -25.16 24.59
C GLU A 563 9.33 -25.23 25.87
N VAL A 564 8.13 -25.82 25.79
CA VAL A 564 7.28 -26.03 26.98
C VAL A 564 7.96 -26.99 27.95
N LEU A 565 8.51 -28.09 27.45
CA LEU A 565 9.27 -29.05 28.27
C LEU A 565 10.51 -28.40 28.88
N LEU A 566 11.28 -27.66 28.12
CA LEU A 566 12.48 -26.97 28.59
C LEU A 566 12.15 -25.99 29.72
N LYS A 567 11.11 -25.17 29.54
CA LYS A 567 10.63 -24.24 30.57
C LYS A 567 10.13 -24.96 31.84
N GLN A 568 9.61 -26.16 31.70
CA GLN A 568 9.22 -27.01 32.84
C GLN A 568 10.45 -27.52 33.58
N PHE A 569 11.48 -27.98 32.85
CA PHE A 569 12.75 -28.39 33.43
C PHE A 569 13.49 -27.24 34.12
N GLU A 570 13.54 -26.05 33.50
CA GLU A 570 14.19 -24.87 34.08
C GLU A 570 13.53 -24.36 35.36
N LYS A 571 12.21 -24.60 35.52
CA LYS A 571 11.46 -24.22 36.73
C LYS A 571 11.59 -25.23 37.88
N THR A 572 12.09 -26.41 37.62
CA THR A 572 12.20 -27.48 38.61
C THR A 572 13.61 -27.50 39.18
N ASP A 573 13.76 -27.23 40.48
CA ASP A 573 15.04 -27.35 41.16
C ASP A 573 15.37 -28.85 41.37
N HIS A 574 15.99 -29.42 40.36
CA HIS A 574 16.35 -30.84 40.36
C HIS A 574 17.39 -31.19 41.44
N ALA A 575 18.22 -30.21 41.87
CA ALA A 575 19.19 -30.41 42.94
C ALA A 575 18.49 -30.60 44.28
N GLN A 576 17.48 -29.77 44.56
CA GLN A 576 16.68 -29.86 45.76
C GLN A 576 15.82 -31.14 45.80
N LEU A 577 15.24 -31.54 44.67
CA LEU A 577 14.49 -32.79 44.57
C LEU A 577 15.38 -34.03 44.80
N LEU A 578 16.66 -34.00 44.34
CA LEU A 578 17.63 -35.07 44.55
C LEU A 578 18.02 -35.14 46.02
N ASP A 579 18.27 -34.01 46.67
CA ASP A 579 18.61 -33.89 48.09
C ASP A 579 17.49 -34.40 48.99
N ASP A 580 16.22 -33.97 48.70
CA ASP A 580 15.02 -34.43 49.39
C ASP A 580 14.81 -35.94 49.22
N ALA A 581 15.06 -36.51 48.02
CA ALA A 581 14.92 -37.93 47.77
C ALA A 581 16.03 -38.71 48.48
N THR A 582 17.28 -38.21 48.53
CA THR A 582 18.36 -38.81 49.25
C THR A 582 18.13 -38.85 50.74
N THR A 583 17.66 -37.74 51.30
CA THR A 583 17.30 -37.63 52.74
C THR A 583 16.14 -38.57 53.11
N ASN A 584 15.14 -38.73 52.22
CA ASN A 584 14.05 -39.66 52.41
C ASN A 584 14.51 -41.13 52.38
N ILE A 585 15.47 -41.49 51.54
CA ILE A 585 16.07 -42.84 51.49
C ILE A 585 16.87 -43.11 52.79
N GLU A 586 17.70 -42.17 53.21
CA GLU A 586 18.47 -42.28 54.46
C GLU A 586 17.59 -42.44 55.71
N THR A 587 16.50 -41.65 55.78
CA THR A 587 15.52 -41.76 56.85
C THR A 587 14.70 -43.05 56.82
N SER A 588 14.48 -43.63 55.65
CA SER A 588 13.76 -44.89 55.50
C SER A 588 14.67 -46.11 55.78
N THR A 589 15.97 -46.00 55.58
CA THR A 589 16.94 -47.07 55.87
C THR A 589 17.38 -47.09 57.32
N SER A 590 17.12 -46.02 58.08
CA SER A 590 17.44 -45.93 59.53
C SER A 590 16.28 -46.31 60.43
N LYS A 591 15.12 -46.67 59.85
CA LYS A 591 13.99 -47.32 60.54
C LYS A 591 13.98 -48.83 60.28
#